data_7f275e85e9c03a67d65d62ef82607db4
#
_entry.id   7f275e85e9c03a67d65d62ef82607db4
#
_cell.length_a   1.000
_cell.length_b   1.000
_cell.length_c   1.000
_cell.angle_alpha   90.00
_cell.angle_beta   90.00
_cell.angle_gamma   90.00
#
_symmetry.space_group_name_H-M   'P 1'
#
loop_
_entity.id
_entity.type
_entity.pdbx_description
1 polymer ?
#
loop_
_entity_poly.entity_id
_entity_poly.type
_entity_poly.pdbx_seq_one_letter_code
_entity_poly.pdbx_strand_id
1 'polypeptide(L)'
;LLADIASRLPNAPVEFTTDEGKIAVRCGSARFTLSSMPVEEYPSLPVVDGATGVLPGDAFADAVAQVAVAASRDDVTPVITGVQLEITGNRLSLVATDRYRVAVREIDWEATGSIDGVTALVPA
;
A
#
# COMPACT_ATOMS: atom_id res chain seq x y z
N LEU A 1 -12.06 9.04 -5.02
CA LEU A 1 -12.85 9.99 -5.80
C LEU A 1 -11.99 10.73 -6.84
N LEU A 2 -10.94 11.52 -6.45
CA LEU A 2 -10.11 12.23 -7.44
C LEU A 2 -9.41 11.25 -8.41
N ALA A 3 -8.88 10.14 -7.92
CA ALA A 3 -8.27 9.11 -8.75
C ALA A 3 -9.28 8.47 -9.74
N ASP A 4 -10.52 8.24 -9.30
CA ASP A 4 -11.58 7.68 -10.17
C ASP A 4 -12.00 8.68 -11.26
N ILE A 5 -12.01 9.98 -10.93
CA ILE A 5 -12.24 11.05 -11.90
C ILE A 5 -11.08 11.08 -12.90
N ALA A 6 -9.84 11.12 -12.41
CA ALA A 6 -8.64 11.21 -13.25
C ALA A 6 -8.53 10.05 -14.25
N SER A 7 -8.87 8.83 -13.83
CA SER A 7 -8.83 7.64 -14.70
C SER A 7 -9.84 7.67 -15.86
N ARG A 8 -10.86 8.55 -15.79
CA ARG A 8 -11.94 8.67 -16.78
C ARG A 8 -11.95 9.98 -17.55
N LEU A 9 -10.96 10.85 -17.31
CA LEU A 9 -10.83 12.09 -18.05
C LEU A 9 -10.43 11.81 -19.51
N PRO A 10 -10.90 12.64 -20.46
CA PRO A 10 -10.44 12.58 -21.84
C PRO A 10 -8.95 12.96 -21.94
N ASN A 11 -8.30 12.55 -23.03
CA ASN A 11 -6.91 12.92 -23.30
C ASN A 11 -6.80 14.38 -23.74
N ALA A 12 -6.93 15.31 -22.80
CA ALA A 12 -6.87 16.74 -22.99
C ALA A 12 -6.24 17.40 -21.76
N PRO A 13 -5.76 18.65 -21.87
CA PRO A 13 -5.24 19.39 -20.72
C PRO A 13 -6.25 19.47 -19.58
N VAL A 14 -5.77 19.28 -18.35
CA VAL A 14 -6.58 19.35 -17.12
C VAL A 14 -6.28 20.66 -16.41
N GLU A 15 -7.30 21.43 -16.13
CA GLU A 15 -7.23 22.68 -15.40
C GLU A 15 -7.82 22.51 -13.99
N PHE A 16 -7.09 22.98 -12.98
CA PHE A 16 -7.54 23.02 -11.59
C PHE A 16 -7.69 24.46 -11.15
N THR A 17 -8.84 24.79 -10.58
CA THR A 17 -9.08 26.10 -9.95
C THR A 17 -9.61 25.90 -8.54
N THR A 18 -9.16 26.74 -7.61
CA THR A 18 -9.62 26.71 -6.22
C THR A 18 -10.46 27.94 -5.91
N ASP A 19 -11.58 27.74 -5.23
CA ASP A 19 -12.46 28.80 -4.80
C ASP A 19 -13.20 28.39 -3.52
N GLU A 20 -13.10 29.20 -2.45
CA GLU A 20 -13.83 29.07 -1.17
C GLU A 20 -14.01 27.62 -0.66
N GLY A 21 -12.92 26.86 -0.55
CA GLY A 21 -12.97 25.48 -0.05
C GLY A 21 -13.46 24.45 -1.07
N LYS A 22 -13.48 24.83 -2.36
CA LYS A 22 -13.80 23.93 -3.47
C LYS A 22 -12.69 23.92 -4.50
N ILE A 23 -12.55 22.79 -5.16
CA ILE A 23 -11.63 22.59 -6.28
C ILE A 23 -12.46 22.23 -7.50
N ALA A 24 -12.40 23.07 -8.53
CA ALA A 24 -12.98 22.73 -9.82
C ALA A 24 -11.92 22.10 -10.72
N VAL A 25 -12.27 20.96 -11.33
CA VAL A 25 -11.46 20.23 -12.29
C VAL A 25 -12.15 20.29 -13.64
N ARG A 26 -11.44 20.79 -14.66
CA ARG A 26 -11.93 20.88 -16.04
C ARG A 26 -11.02 20.11 -16.98
N CYS A 27 -11.61 19.35 -17.89
CA CYS A 27 -10.88 18.66 -18.93
C CYS A 27 -11.77 18.54 -20.17
N GLY A 28 -11.53 19.34 -21.19
CA GLY A 28 -12.42 19.46 -22.36
C GLY A 28 -13.84 19.90 -21.95
N SER A 29 -14.84 19.07 -22.25
CA SER A 29 -16.25 19.30 -21.84
C SER A 29 -16.56 18.79 -20.43
N ALA A 30 -15.69 17.97 -19.84
CA ALA A 30 -15.88 17.43 -18.50
C ALA A 30 -15.59 18.49 -17.43
N ARG A 31 -16.45 18.53 -16.41
CA ARG A 31 -16.33 19.48 -15.30
C ARG A 31 -16.78 18.83 -14.00
N PHE A 32 -15.94 18.93 -12.96
CA PHE A 32 -16.19 18.39 -11.64
C PHE A 32 -15.90 19.45 -10.58
N THR A 33 -16.64 19.39 -9.48
CA THR A 33 -16.39 20.22 -8.30
C THR A 33 -16.19 19.29 -7.10
N LEU A 34 -15.07 19.44 -6.43
CA LEU A 34 -14.68 18.68 -5.24
C LEU A 34 -14.63 19.63 -4.05
N SER A 35 -15.04 19.15 -2.87
CA SER A 35 -14.77 19.86 -1.63
C SER A 35 -13.30 19.68 -1.26
N SER A 36 -12.65 20.77 -0.85
CA SER A 36 -11.32 20.70 -0.26
C SER A 36 -11.43 20.54 1.25
N MET A 37 -10.38 20.04 1.84
CA MET A 37 -10.19 19.95 3.29
C MET A 37 -9.06 20.92 3.67
N PRO A 38 -9.17 21.67 4.79
CA PRO A 38 -8.04 22.42 5.33
C PRO A 38 -6.83 21.50 5.52
N VAL A 39 -5.63 21.99 5.18
CA VAL A 39 -4.41 21.18 5.27
C VAL A 39 -4.09 20.79 6.71
N GLU A 40 -4.56 21.58 7.67
CA GLU A 40 -4.41 21.36 9.11
C GLU A 40 -5.22 20.14 9.60
N GLU A 41 -6.30 19.79 8.89
CA GLU A 41 -7.14 18.63 9.19
C GLU A 41 -6.62 17.36 8.51
N TYR A 42 -5.63 17.49 7.61
CA TYR A 42 -5.04 16.33 6.95
C TYR A 42 -4.11 15.60 7.94
N PRO A 43 -4.30 14.29 8.13
CA PRO A 43 -3.42 13.54 9.03
C PRO A 43 -1.97 13.60 8.53
N SER A 44 -1.05 13.88 9.46
CA SER A 44 0.38 13.86 9.15
C SER A 44 0.78 12.46 8.67
N LEU A 45 1.47 12.42 7.54
CA LEU A 45 2.02 11.16 7.05
C LEU A 45 3.14 10.70 7.99
N PRO A 46 3.15 9.43 8.40
CA PRO A 46 4.23 8.91 9.23
C PRO A 46 5.56 9.00 8.46
N VAL A 47 6.59 9.44 9.15
CA VAL A 47 7.97 9.31 8.65
C VAL A 47 8.38 7.86 8.88
N VAL A 48 8.74 7.15 7.83
CA VAL A 48 9.25 5.79 7.93
C VAL A 48 10.76 5.85 8.17
N ASP A 49 11.14 5.89 9.43
CA ASP A 49 12.51 5.59 9.87
C ASP A 49 12.59 4.08 10.05
N GLY A 50 12.97 3.38 9.01
CA GLY A 50 12.93 1.93 9.05
C GLY A 50 14.19 1.27 8.54
N ALA A 51 14.25 0.04 8.89
CA ALA A 51 15.15 -0.93 8.31
C ALA A 51 14.98 -0.98 6.80
N THR A 52 16.08 -0.80 6.10
CA THR A 52 16.12 -0.84 4.65
C THR A 52 16.95 -2.01 4.15
N GLY A 53 16.59 -2.55 3.04
CA GLY A 53 17.33 -3.60 2.38
C GLY A 53 16.95 -3.70 0.90
N VAL A 54 17.63 -4.59 0.23
CA VAL A 54 17.42 -4.83 -1.21
C VAL A 54 17.05 -6.28 -1.42
N LEU A 55 16.09 -6.50 -2.30
CA LEU A 55 15.69 -7.82 -2.77
C LEU A 55 15.29 -7.77 -4.24
N PRO A 56 15.35 -8.87 -4.98
CA PRO A 56 14.87 -8.94 -6.36
C PRO A 56 13.36 -8.72 -6.42
N GLY A 57 12.91 -7.75 -7.23
CA GLY A 57 11.50 -7.37 -7.31
C GLY A 57 10.59 -8.46 -7.84
N ASP A 58 11.07 -9.30 -8.77
CA ASP A 58 10.38 -10.48 -9.31
C ASP A 58 10.18 -11.55 -8.22
N ALA A 59 11.22 -11.87 -7.46
CA ALA A 59 11.13 -12.82 -6.35
C ALA A 59 10.15 -12.35 -5.26
N PHE A 60 10.12 -11.04 -4.98
CA PHE A 60 9.16 -10.47 -4.05
C PHE A 60 7.72 -10.54 -4.57
N ALA A 61 7.50 -10.17 -5.83
CA ALA A 61 6.17 -10.22 -6.45
C ALA A 61 5.62 -11.66 -6.46
N ASP A 62 6.44 -12.64 -6.81
CA ASP A 62 6.05 -14.05 -6.79
C ASP A 62 5.75 -14.54 -5.37
N ALA A 63 6.56 -14.16 -4.39
CA ALA A 63 6.35 -14.53 -3.00
C ALA A 63 5.03 -13.95 -2.45
N VAL A 64 4.76 -12.67 -2.72
CA VAL A 64 3.48 -12.04 -2.34
C VAL A 64 2.30 -12.75 -3.00
N ALA A 65 2.36 -13.00 -4.30
CA ALA A 65 1.28 -13.68 -5.02
C ALA A 65 0.98 -15.08 -4.47
N GLN A 66 2.03 -15.82 -4.06
CA GLN A 66 1.89 -17.16 -3.48
C GLN A 66 1.30 -17.14 -2.07
N VAL A 67 1.59 -16.13 -1.27
CA VAL A 67 1.21 -16.07 0.15
C VAL A 67 -0.11 -15.34 0.36
N ALA A 68 -0.37 -14.24 -0.34
CA ALA A 68 -1.56 -13.40 -0.15
C ALA A 68 -2.88 -14.16 -0.36
N VAL A 69 -2.87 -15.22 -1.17
CA VAL A 69 -4.06 -16.08 -1.40
C VAL A 69 -4.54 -16.80 -0.13
N ALA A 70 -3.70 -16.89 0.89
CA ALA A 70 -4.04 -17.49 2.18
C ALA A 70 -4.49 -16.47 3.22
N ALA A 71 -4.45 -15.17 2.94
CA ALA A 71 -5.00 -14.16 3.83
C ALA A 71 -6.52 -14.25 3.89
N SER A 72 -7.10 -13.99 5.07
CA SER A 72 -8.54 -13.97 5.25
C SER A 72 -9.16 -12.76 4.51
N ARG A 73 -10.37 -12.95 4.00
CA ARG A 73 -11.21 -11.87 3.47
C ARG A 73 -12.25 -11.38 4.49
N ASP A 74 -12.21 -11.93 5.69
CA ASP A 74 -13.15 -11.62 6.76
C ASP A 74 -12.54 -10.57 7.70
N ASP A 75 -13.10 -9.36 7.69
CA ASP A 75 -12.65 -8.20 8.48
C ASP A 75 -12.90 -8.35 9.99
N VAL A 76 -13.58 -9.41 10.43
CA VAL A 76 -13.83 -9.66 11.86
C VAL A 76 -12.54 -9.90 12.64
N THR A 77 -11.49 -10.38 11.97
CA THR A 77 -10.19 -10.61 12.59
C THR A 77 -9.08 -9.94 11.75
N PRO A 78 -8.84 -8.63 11.96
CA PRO A 78 -7.92 -7.86 11.11
C PRO A 78 -6.50 -8.43 11.02
N VAL A 79 -6.02 -9.10 12.06
CA VAL A 79 -4.65 -9.66 12.11
C VAL A 79 -4.40 -10.72 11.01
N ILE A 80 -5.44 -11.41 10.57
CA ILE A 80 -5.31 -12.46 9.53
C ILE A 80 -5.70 -11.99 8.12
N THR A 81 -6.10 -10.71 7.98
CA THR A 81 -6.40 -10.14 6.65
C THR A 81 -5.17 -9.63 5.92
N GLY A 82 -4.01 -9.74 6.54
CA GLY A 82 -2.73 -9.27 6.00
C GLY A 82 -1.71 -10.39 5.80
N VAL A 83 -0.61 -10.00 5.19
CA VAL A 83 0.61 -10.79 5.09
C VAL A 83 1.57 -10.28 6.15
N GLN A 84 2.00 -11.16 7.04
CA GLN A 84 3.06 -10.87 8.00
C GLN A 84 4.41 -11.00 7.30
N LEU A 85 5.21 -9.96 7.39
CA LEU A 85 6.60 -9.91 6.97
C LEU A 85 7.49 -10.03 8.20
N GLU A 86 8.49 -10.90 8.16
CA GLU A 86 9.46 -11.08 9.24
C GLU A 86 10.87 -11.11 8.65
N ILE A 87 11.74 -10.25 9.14
CA ILE A 87 13.13 -10.15 8.73
C ILE A 87 14.00 -10.76 9.82
N THR A 88 14.74 -11.81 9.46
CA THR A 88 15.71 -12.46 10.34
C THR A 88 17.02 -12.65 9.58
N GLY A 89 18.05 -11.92 9.98
CA GLY A 89 19.32 -11.91 9.26
C GLY A 89 19.15 -11.56 7.78
N ASN A 90 19.56 -12.45 6.89
CA ASN A 90 19.48 -12.27 5.43
C ASN A 90 18.22 -12.91 4.82
N ARG A 91 17.17 -13.13 5.59
CA ARG A 91 15.93 -13.72 5.12
C ARG A 91 14.72 -12.85 5.41
N LEU A 92 13.86 -12.75 4.43
CA LEU A 92 12.51 -12.22 4.55
C LEU A 92 11.51 -13.36 4.45
N SER A 93 10.77 -13.60 5.52
CA SER A 93 9.65 -14.54 5.56
C SER A 93 8.34 -13.81 5.37
N LEU A 94 7.50 -14.29 4.48
CA LEU A 94 6.13 -13.85 4.27
C LEU A 94 5.19 -14.94 4.78
N VAL A 95 4.23 -14.58 5.62
CA VAL A 95 3.27 -15.53 6.21
C VAL A 95 1.86 -14.96 6.11
N ALA A 96 0.91 -15.77 5.65
CA ALA A 96 -0.51 -15.45 5.72
C ALA A 96 -1.35 -16.67 6.10
N THR A 97 -2.49 -16.43 6.73
CA THR A 97 -3.41 -17.48 7.17
C THR A 97 -4.86 -16.99 7.16
N ASP A 98 -5.80 -17.91 6.95
CA ASP A 98 -7.25 -17.70 7.08
C ASP A 98 -7.88 -18.61 8.16
N ARG A 99 -7.08 -19.14 9.08
CA ARG A 99 -7.40 -20.13 10.14
C ARG A 99 -7.48 -21.59 9.63
N TYR A 100 -7.70 -21.82 8.35
CA TYR A 100 -7.82 -23.16 7.76
C TYR A 100 -6.53 -23.59 7.05
N ARG A 101 -5.76 -22.64 6.59
CA ARG A 101 -4.50 -22.83 5.88
C ARG A 101 -3.49 -21.77 6.26
N VAL A 102 -2.22 -22.10 6.11
CA VAL A 102 -1.10 -21.17 6.26
C VAL A 102 -0.25 -21.27 5.00
N ALA A 103 0.08 -20.13 4.43
CA ALA A 103 1.09 -20.04 3.38
C ALA A 103 2.32 -19.35 3.95
N VAL A 104 3.49 -19.91 3.65
CA VAL A 104 4.79 -19.37 4.05
C VAL A 104 5.70 -19.33 2.84
N ARG A 105 6.39 -18.24 2.64
CA ARG A 105 7.44 -18.10 1.63
C ARG A 105 8.62 -17.36 2.22
N GLU A 106 9.81 -17.92 2.04
CA GLU A 106 11.07 -17.29 2.40
C GLU A 106 11.82 -16.88 1.14
N ILE A 107 12.39 -15.69 1.17
CA ILE A 107 13.24 -15.17 0.09
C ILE A 107 14.50 -14.54 0.71
N ASP A 108 15.54 -14.45 -0.09
CA ASP A 108 16.77 -13.81 0.32
C ASP A 108 16.56 -12.30 0.45
N TRP A 109 17.11 -11.73 1.51
CA TRP A 109 17.07 -10.32 1.85
C TRP A 109 18.49 -9.82 2.11
N GLU A 110 18.86 -8.75 1.44
CA GLU A 110 20.13 -8.07 1.65
C GLU A 110 19.92 -6.80 2.47
N ALA A 111 20.24 -6.86 3.76
CA ALA A 111 20.10 -5.72 4.66
C ALA A 111 21.12 -4.63 4.33
N THR A 112 20.69 -3.37 4.28
CA THR A 112 21.57 -2.20 4.12
C THR A 112 21.95 -1.57 5.47
N GLY A 113 21.53 -2.19 6.58
CA GLY A 113 21.80 -1.76 7.95
C GLY A 113 21.69 -2.92 8.93
N SER A 114 21.85 -2.63 10.21
CA SER A 114 21.66 -3.64 11.26
C SER A 114 20.18 -3.85 11.51
N ILE A 115 19.64 -4.95 10.99
CA ILE A 115 18.23 -5.31 11.13
C ILE A 115 18.16 -6.76 11.56
N ASP A 116 17.55 -7.01 12.70
CA ASP A 116 17.21 -8.35 13.12
C ASP A 116 15.88 -8.34 13.90
N GLY A 117 15.03 -9.32 13.63
CA GLY A 117 13.76 -9.49 14.33
C GLY A 117 12.70 -8.42 14.04
N VAL A 118 12.72 -7.77 12.87
CA VAL A 118 11.68 -6.81 12.48
C VAL A 118 10.49 -7.56 11.91
N THR A 119 9.31 -7.25 12.45
CA THR A 119 8.03 -7.82 11.99
C THR A 119 7.09 -6.70 11.56
N ALA A 120 6.42 -6.87 10.42
CA ALA A 120 5.40 -5.95 9.93
C ALA A 120 4.19 -6.75 9.40
N LEU A 121 3.00 -6.23 9.63
CA LEU A 121 1.77 -6.76 9.04
C LEU A 121 1.30 -5.80 7.93
N VAL A 122 1.20 -6.30 6.71
CA VAL A 122 0.80 -5.54 5.52
C VAL A 122 -0.54 -6.07 5.05
N PRO A 123 -1.57 -5.22 4.83
CA PRO A 123 -2.85 -5.64 4.26
C PRO A 123 -2.64 -6.37 2.92
N ALA A 124 -3.35 -7.47 2.70
CA ALA A 124 -3.26 -8.31 1.52
C ALA A 124 -4.06 -7.76 0.33
#